data_8ffcbca6aa3beb11824df62669778fd8
#
_entry.id   8ffcbca6aa3beb11824df62669778fd8
#
_cell.length_a   1.000
_cell.length_b   1.000
_cell.length_c   1.000
_cell.angle_alpha   90.00
_cell.angle_beta   90.00
_cell.angle_gamma   90.00
#
_symmetry.space_group_name_H-M   'P 1'
#
loop_
_entity.id
_entity.type
_entity.pdbx_description
1 polymer ?
#
loop_
_entity_poly.entity_id
_entity_poly.type
_entity_poly.pdbx_seq_one_letter_code
_entity_poly.pdbx_strand_id
1 'polypeptide(L)'
;YFQPGAVLELIVYHHDLKNLQRIKEFKWSFLYEELFADVMKNSVLLYMMELLQKCVKQPENNPDLFYFVEESLMQLDKADARVTANFPLYFSLHLTNFFGFQMNTEDAINCTILDLQEGNFVATYPQHVYYIEGQPASLISELLKAMQPHELNEIPMNHLQRRELLEAM
;
A
#
# COMPACT_ATOMS: atom_id res chain seq x y z
N TYR A 1 -4.51 15.96 -16.86
CA TYR A 1 -5.67 15.12 -16.51
C TYR A 1 -5.27 13.66 -16.31
N PHE A 2 -4.49 13.08 -17.22
CA PHE A 2 -4.04 11.68 -17.17
C PHE A 2 -2.65 11.58 -16.52
N GLN A 3 -2.61 11.81 -15.21
CA GLN A 3 -1.38 11.69 -14.41
C GLN A 3 -1.52 10.53 -13.42
N PRO A 4 -0.41 9.94 -12.93
CA PRO A 4 -0.46 8.90 -11.92
C PRO A 4 -1.32 9.31 -10.73
N GLY A 5 -2.18 8.40 -10.25
CA GLY A 5 -3.10 8.65 -9.14
C GLY A 5 -4.37 9.44 -9.48
N ALA A 6 -4.55 9.91 -10.72
CA ALA A 6 -5.81 10.54 -11.11
C ALA A 6 -6.95 9.51 -11.15
N VAL A 7 -8.00 9.72 -10.35
CA VAL A 7 -9.21 8.90 -10.38
C VAL A 7 -10.23 9.58 -11.27
N LEU A 8 -10.63 8.90 -12.34
CA LEU A 8 -11.46 9.46 -13.41
C LEU A 8 -12.71 8.60 -13.65
N GLU A 9 -13.84 9.25 -13.85
CA GLU A 9 -15.00 8.64 -14.50
C GLU A 9 -14.86 8.76 -16.01
N LEU A 10 -14.96 7.62 -16.70
CA LEU A 10 -14.77 7.54 -18.14
C LEU A 10 -16.04 7.06 -18.83
N ILE A 11 -16.40 7.69 -19.94
CA ILE A 11 -17.32 7.14 -20.93
C ILE A 11 -16.48 6.67 -22.12
N VAL A 12 -16.57 5.38 -22.44
CA VAL A 12 -15.75 4.76 -23.50
C VAL A 12 -16.63 4.16 -24.60
N TYR A 13 -16.12 4.17 -25.83
CA TYR A 13 -16.68 3.35 -26.92
C TYR A 13 -16.13 1.94 -26.75
N HIS A 14 -16.91 1.04 -26.16
CA HIS A 14 -16.51 -0.34 -25.96
C HIS A 14 -16.60 -1.15 -27.25
N HIS A 15 -15.57 -1.94 -27.53
CA HIS A 15 -15.52 -2.85 -28.67
C HIS A 15 -14.79 -4.14 -28.25
N ASP A 16 -15.52 -5.24 -28.18
CA ASP A 16 -15.06 -6.53 -27.64
C ASP A 16 -13.79 -7.09 -28.31
N LEU A 17 -13.58 -6.79 -29.58
CA LEU A 17 -12.44 -7.30 -30.37
C LEU A 17 -11.20 -6.39 -30.33
N LYS A 18 -11.22 -5.30 -29.59
CA LYS A 18 -10.10 -4.35 -29.51
C LYS A 18 -9.51 -4.29 -28.12
N ASN A 19 -8.19 -4.42 -28.05
CA ASN A 19 -7.45 -4.28 -26.79
C ASN A 19 -7.42 -2.83 -26.26
N LEU A 20 -7.50 -1.84 -27.17
CA LEU A 20 -7.56 -0.42 -26.80
C LEU A 20 -8.95 0.14 -27.09
N GLN A 21 -9.53 0.74 -26.07
CA GLN A 21 -10.82 1.39 -26.15
C GLN A 21 -10.67 2.89 -26.36
N ARG A 22 -11.62 3.52 -27.05
CA ARG A 22 -11.61 4.97 -27.28
C ARG A 22 -12.40 5.68 -26.19
N ILE A 23 -11.76 6.60 -25.48
CA ILE A 23 -12.44 7.47 -24.52
C ILE A 23 -13.31 8.47 -25.29
N LYS A 24 -14.58 8.54 -24.93
CA LYS A 24 -15.54 9.52 -25.44
C LYS A 24 -15.53 10.78 -24.58
N GLU A 25 -15.65 10.61 -23.27
CA GLU A 25 -15.72 11.67 -22.29
C GLU A 25 -15.01 11.23 -21.02
N PHE A 26 -14.51 12.19 -20.25
CA PHE A 26 -13.93 11.93 -18.93
C PHE A 26 -14.17 13.13 -18.01
N LYS A 27 -14.24 12.85 -16.73
CA LYS A 27 -14.22 13.85 -15.66
C LYS A 27 -13.45 13.31 -14.46
N TRP A 28 -13.00 14.20 -13.59
CA TRP A 28 -12.43 13.80 -12.31
C TRP A 28 -13.53 13.21 -11.43
N SER A 29 -13.28 12.03 -10.85
CA SER A 29 -14.12 11.43 -9.81
C SER A 29 -13.91 12.16 -8.49
N PHE A 30 -12.65 12.53 -8.21
CA PHE A 30 -12.22 13.23 -7.02
C PHE A 30 -11.14 14.28 -7.34
N LEU A 31 -11.20 15.45 -6.68
CA LEU A 31 -10.17 16.48 -6.78
C LEU A 31 -9.39 16.54 -5.47
N TYR A 32 -8.12 16.22 -5.54
CA TYR A 32 -7.20 16.30 -4.41
C TYR A 32 -6.84 17.75 -4.09
N GLU A 33 -6.67 18.04 -2.79
CA GLU A 33 -6.31 19.35 -2.31
C GLU A 33 -4.78 19.55 -2.26
N GLU A 34 -4.05 18.55 -1.74
CA GLU A 34 -2.62 18.64 -1.48
C GLU A 34 -1.79 17.56 -2.20
N LEU A 35 -2.37 16.41 -2.54
CA LEU A 35 -1.67 15.23 -3.04
C LEU A 35 -0.70 15.50 -4.18
N PHE A 36 -1.07 16.38 -5.10
CA PHE A 36 -0.23 16.75 -6.24
C PHE A 36 0.68 17.95 -5.97
N ALA A 37 0.38 18.77 -4.97
CA ALA A 37 1.12 19.99 -4.65
C ALA A 37 2.19 19.76 -3.57
N ASP A 38 1.93 18.88 -2.62
CA ASP A 38 2.89 18.52 -1.57
C ASP A 38 3.91 17.51 -2.09
N VAL A 39 5.21 17.84 -1.99
CA VAL A 39 6.32 17.02 -2.52
C VAL A 39 6.39 15.64 -1.86
N MET A 40 6.12 15.56 -0.55
CA MET A 40 6.19 14.28 0.18
C MET A 40 5.03 13.38 -0.20
N LYS A 41 3.80 13.91 -0.21
CA LYS A 41 2.59 13.18 -0.62
C LYS A 41 2.71 12.71 -2.07
N ASN A 42 3.18 13.57 -2.96
CA ASN A 42 3.40 13.21 -4.36
C ASN A 42 4.46 12.10 -4.52
N SER A 43 5.52 12.13 -3.74
CA SER A 43 6.55 11.06 -3.75
C SER A 43 5.97 9.72 -3.29
N VAL A 44 5.13 9.72 -2.24
CA VAL A 44 4.41 8.52 -1.77
C VAL A 44 3.43 8.03 -2.83
N LEU A 45 2.68 8.92 -3.46
CA LEU A 45 1.79 8.60 -4.57
C LEU A 45 2.53 7.88 -5.71
N LEU A 46 3.66 8.41 -6.14
CA LEU A 46 4.45 7.80 -7.21
C LEU A 46 4.96 6.40 -6.82
N TYR A 47 5.41 6.24 -5.58
CA TYR A 47 5.77 4.94 -5.04
C TYR A 47 4.60 3.94 -5.09
N MET A 48 3.40 4.35 -4.63
CA MET A 48 2.20 3.50 -4.67
C MET A 48 1.85 3.08 -6.10
N MET A 49 1.89 4.01 -7.06
CA MET A 49 1.58 3.73 -8.46
C MET A 49 2.61 2.80 -9.10
N GLU A 50 3.89 2.96 -8.80
CA GLU A 50 4.95 2.07 -9.28
C GLU A 50 4.78 0.66 -8.70
N LEU A 51 4.48 0.54 -7.41
CA LEU A 51 4.23 -0.75 -6.77
C LEU A 51 3.03 -1.46 -7.40
N LEU A 52 1.92 -0.76 -7.58
CA LEU A 52 0.74 -1.29 -8.28
C LEU A 52 1.07 -1.76 -9.70
N GLN A 53 1.80 -0.98 -10.45
CA GLN A 53 2.19 -1.35 -11.82
C GLN A 53 3.03 -2.63 -11.85
N LYS A 54 3.84 -2.87 -10.82
CA LYS A 54 4.65 -4.10 -10.71
C LYS A 54 3.81 -5.30 -10.26
N CYS A 55 2.80 -5.09 -9.41
CA CYS A 55 1.96 -6.16 -8.88
C CYS A 55 0.85 -6.57 -9.85
N VAL A 56 0.18 -5.61 -10.51
CA VAL A 56 -0.92 -5.86 -11.45
C VAL A 56 -0.35 -6.14 -12.84
N LYS A 57 -0.09 -7.41 -13.13
CA LYS A 57 0.53 -7.83 -14.42
C LYS A 57 -0.47 -7.98 -15.56
N GLN A 58 -1.73 -8.23 -15.25
CA GLN A 58 -2.80 -8.43 -16.24
C GLN A 58 -4.04 -7.61 -15.85
N PRO A 59 -4.76 -7.06 -16.83
CA PRO A 59 -6.05 -6.42 -16.55
C PRO A 59 -7.03 -7.45 -16.01
N GLU A 60 -7.48 -7.26 -14.79
CA GLU A 60 -8.54 -8.07 -14.16
C GLU A 60 -9.53 -7.14 -13.46
N ASN A 61 -10.75 -7.63 -13.32
CA ASN A 61 -11.77 -6.92 -12.58
C ASN A 61 -11.62 -7.22 -11.09
N ASN A 62 -10.96 -6.32 -10.35
CA ASN A 62 -10.78 -6.40 -8.90
C ASN A 62 -11.30 -5.10 -8.25
N PRO A 63 -12.62 -5.01 -7.98
CA PRO A 63 -13.22 -3.82 -7.37
C PRO A 63 -12.65 -3.51 -5.99
N ASP A 64 -12.35 -4.52 -5.18
CA ASP A 64 -11.86 -4.34 -3.82
C ASP A 64 -10.46 -3.71 -3.82
N LEU A 65 -9.57 -4.14 -4.73
CA LEU A 65 -8.28 -3.51 -4.94
C LEU A 65 -8.44 -2.05 -5.41
N PHE A 66 -9.37 -1.80 -6.33
CA PHE A 66 -9.64 -0.44 -6.81
C PHE A 66 -10.08 0.47 -5.68
N TYR A 67 -11.06 0.06 -4.87
CA TYR A 67 -11.55 0.85 -3.73
C TYR A 67 -10.49 1.05 -2.66
N PHE A 68 -9.67 0.04 -2.37
CA PHE A 68 -8.54 0.18 -1.45
C PHE A 68 -7.54 1.26 -1.93
N VAL A 69 -7.21 1.26 -3.23
CA VAL A 69 -6.29 2.26 -3.81
C VAL A 69 -6.91 3.65 -3.81
N GLU A 70 -8.17 3.77 -4.24
CA GLU A 70 -8.92 5.04 -4.26
C GLU A 70 -8.98 5.66 -2.86
N GLU A 71 -9.39 4.87 -1.86
CA GLU A 71 -9.46 5.32 -0.47
C GLU A 71 -8.09 5.69 0.07
N SER A 72 -7.06 4.90 -0.21
CA SER A 72 -5.68 5.20 0.19
C SER A 72 -5.21 6.55 -0.36
N LEU A 73 -5.52 6.88 -1.61
CA LEU A 73 -5.18 8.17 -2.21
C LEU A 73 -5.93 9.33 -1.55
N MET A 74 -7.21 9.15 -1.24
CA MET A 74 -8.02 10.17 -0.55
C MET A 74 -7.53 10.40 0.89
N GLN A 75 -7.10 9.35 1.59
CA GLN A 75 -6.54 9.43 2.93
C GLN A 75 -5.15 10.08 2.91
N LEU A 76 -4.30 9.75 1.93
CA LEU A 76 -2.98 10.37 1.76
C LEU A 76 -3.10 11.87 1.48
N ASP A 77 -4.10 12.30 0.70
CA ASP A 77 -4.36 13.71 0.43
C ASP A 77 -4.56 14.52 1.72
N LYS A 78 -5.23 13.93 2.72
CA LYS A 78 -5.54 14.56 4.01
C LYS A 78 -4.53 14.24 5.12
N ALA A 79 -3.54 13.40 4.84
CA ALA A 79 -2.59 12.92 5.83
C ALA A 79 -1.68 14.03 6.35
N ASP A 80 -1.37 13.99 7.64
CA ASP A 80 -0.29 14.79 8.20
C ASP A 80 1.10 14.23 7.87
N ALA A 81 2.14 14.92 8.28
CA ALA A 81 3.52 14.54 7.96
C ALA A 81 3.94 13.17 8.51
N ARG A 82 3.42 12.76 9.68
CA ARG A 82 3.76 11.45 10.29
C ARG A 82 3.06 10.33 9.56
N VAL A 83 1.77 10.46 9.32
CA VAL A 83 0.99 9.51 8.51
C VAL A 83 1.61 9.38 7.13
N THR A 84 1.89 10.48 6.45
CA THR A 84 2.54 10.50 5.13
C THR A 84 3.86 9.73 5.14
N ALA A 85 4.70 9.91 6.17
CA ALA A 85 5.99 9.23 6.25
C ALA A 85 5.88 7.70 6.46
N ASN A 86 4.83 7.21 7.13
CA ASN A 86 4.59 5.79 7.39
C ASN A 86 3.72 5.13 6.29
N PHE A 87 3.09 5.93 5.44
CA PHE A 87 2.14 5.48 4.43
C PHE A 87 2.70 4.44 3.44
N PRO A 88 3.95 4.55 2.94
CA PRO A 88 4.52 3.54 2.04
C PRO A 88 4.52 2.13 2.63
N LEU A 89 4.88 2.00 3.90
CA LEU A 89 4.89 0.71 4.61
C LEU A 89 3.47 0.17 4.79
N TYR A 90 2.56 1.00 5.28
CA TYR A 90 1.15 0.66 5.43
C TYR A 90 0.56 0.16 4.12
N PHE A 91 0.69 0.94 3.05
CA PHE A 91 0.15 0.59 1.74
C PHE A 91 0.74 -0.72 1.21
N SER A 92 2.06 -0.91 1.30
CA SER A 92 2.72 -2.13 0.83
C SER A 92 2.23 -3.37 1.57
N LEU A 93 2.14 -3.31 2.89
CA LEU A 93 1.69 -4.43 3.72
C LEU A 93 0.23 -4.81 3.45
N HIS A 94 -0.66 -3.83 3.38
CA HIS A 94 -2.08 -4.09 3.12
C HIS A 94 -2.35 -4.51 1.67
N LEU A 95 -1.52 -4.05 0.72
CA LEU A 95 -1.63 -4.44 -0.67
C LEU A 95 -1.42 -5.95 -0.88
N THR A 96 -0.59 -6.61 -0.07
CA THR A 96 -0.31 -8.06 -0.19
C THR A 96 -1.57 -8.92 -0.09
N ASN A 97 -2.58 -8.46 0.67
CA ASN A 97 -3.85 -9.18 0.85
C ASN A 97 -4.59 -9.42 -0.48
N PHE A 98 -4.44 -8.50 -1.45
CA PHE A 98 -5.09 -8.58 -2.77
C PHE A 98 -4.37 -9.53 -3.73
N PHE A 99 -3.16 -9.97 -3.38
CA PHE A 99 -2.33 -10.88 -4.17
C PHE A 99 -2.17 -12.26 -3.52
N GLY A 100 -3.04 -12.59 -2.56
CA GLY A 100 -3.07 -13.90 -1.91
C GLY A 100 -2.00 -14.14 -0.87
N PHE A 101 -1.30 -13.09 -0.43
CA PHE A 101 -0.32 -13.16 0.66
C PHE A 101 -0.85 -12.38 1.87
N GLN A 102 -1.38 -13.11 2.84
CA GLN A 102 -1.92 -12.52 4.06
C GLN A 102 -1.00 -12.79 5.23
N MET A 103 -0.56 -11.72 5.90
CA MET A 103 0.25 -11.83 7.12
C MET A 103 -0.65 -11.95 8.34
N ASN A 104 -0.38 -12.97 9.18
CA ASN A 104 -1.11 -13.20 10.42
C ASN A 104 -0.35 -12.59 11.61
N THR A 105 -1.02 -11.78 12.41
CA THR A 105 -0.46 -11.12 13.59
C THR A 105 -0.92 -11.73 14.92
N GLU A 106 -1.67 -12.84 14.91
CA GLU A 106 -2.23 -13.45 16.13
C GLU A 106 -1.12 -13.82 17.13
N ASP A 107 -0.03 -14.40 16.65
CA ASP A 107 1.09 -14.82 17.49
C ASP A 107 2.15 -13.74 17.73
N ALA A 108 1.97 -12.54 17.20
CA ALA A 108 2.94 -11.44 17.34
C ALA A 108 3.19 -10.97 18.78
N ILE A 109 2.29 -11.28 19.72
CA ILE A 109 2.44 -10.98 21.14
C ILE A 109 3.48 -11.90 21.78
N ASN A 110 3.55 -13.16 21.35
CA ASN A 110 4.37 -14.22 21.93
C ASN A 110 5.65 -14.50 21.14
N CYS A 111 5.68 -14.10 19.87
CA CYS A 111 6.75 -14.42 18.92
C CYS A 111 7.37 -13.14 18.38
N THR A 112 8.69 -13.08 18.35
CA THR A 112 9.46 -11.90 17.95
C THR A 112 10.08 -12.02 16.56
N ILE A 113 9.83 -13.14 15.86
CA ILE A 113 10.35 -13.41 14.51
C ILE A 113 9.16 -13.49 13.56
N LEU A 114 9.17 -12.66 12.52
CA LEU A 114 8.22 -12.71 11.41
C LEU A 114 8.85 -13.48 10.25
N ASP A 115 8.28 -14.62 9.93
CA ASP A 115 8.61 -15.38 8.73
C ASP A 115 7.94 -14.74 7.51
N LEU A 116 8.73 -14.22 6.58
CA LEU A 116 8.24 -13.50 5.39
C LEU A 116 7.76 -14.46 4.28
N GLN A 117 8.13 -15.75 4.33
CA GLN A 117 7.63 -16.73 3.36
C GLN A 117 6.24 -17.23 3.72
N GLU A 118 6.04 -17.52 5.00
CA GLU A 118 4.76 -18.06 5.50
C GLU A 118 3.79 -16.95 5.97
N GLY A 119 4.29 -15.72 6.18
CA GLY A 119 3.50 -14.59 6.67
C GLY A 119 3.04 -14.72 8.13
N ASN A 120 3.77 -15.48 8.95
CA ASN A 120 3.41 -15.78 10.33
C ASN A 120 4.50 -15.37 11.33
N PHE A 121 4.11 -15.03 12.55
CA PHE A 121 5.03 -14.85 13.66
C PHE A 121 5.38 -16.21 14.27
N VAL A 122 6.68 -16.48 14.46
CA VAL A 122 7.20 -17.76 14.91
C VAL A 122 8.14 -17.61 16.11
N ALA A 123 8.18 -18.65 16.97
CA ALA A 123 9.04 -18.68 18.15
C ALA A 123 10.46 -19.22 17.85
N THR A 124 10.63 -19.92 16.73
CA THR A 124 11.90 -20.54 16.31
C THR A 124 12.32 -20.00 14.96
N TYR A 125 13.63 -19.86 14.75
CA TYR A 125 14.15 -19.40 13.46
C TYR A 125 13.75 -20.31 12.31
N PRO A 126 13.22 -19.77 11.20
CA PRO A 126 12.99 -20.50 9.96
C PRO A 126 14.30 -21.08 9.41
N GLN A 127 14.19 -22.11 8.55
CA GLN A 127 15.36 -22.70 7.88
C GLN A 127 15.86 -21.93 6.66
N HIS A 128 15.28 -20.77 6.40
CA HIS A 128 15.62 -19.83 5.32
C HIS A 128 15.99 -18.45 5.88
N VAL A 129 16.47 -17.56 5.02
CA VAL A 129 16.95 -16.22 5.40
C VAL A 129 15.88 -15.12 5.32
N TYR A 130 14.68 -15.45 4.86
CA TYR A 130 13.59 -14.49 4.65
C TYR A 130 12.75 -14.34 5.93
N TYR A 131 13.32 -13.71 6.93
CA TYR A 131 12.62 -13.37 8.18
C TYR A 131 13.10 -12.04 8.73
N ILE A 132 12.28 -11.43 9.56
CA ILE A 132 12.58 -10.20 10.27
C ILE A 132 12.40 -10.48 11.76
N GLU A 133 13.31 -9.97 12.62
CA GLU A 133 13.25 -10.22 14.06
C GLU A 133 13.31 -8.94 14.89
N GLY A 134 12.85 -9.04 16.14
CA GLY A 134 12.93 -7.99 17.15
C GLY A 134 12.05 -6.78 16.85
N GLN A 135 12.58 -5.58 17.06
CA GLN A 135 11.83 -4.34 16.92
C GLN A 135 11.23 -4.13 15.51
N PRO A 136 11.92 -4.40 14.40
CA PRO A 136 11.34 -4.32 13.06
C PRO A 136 10.10 -5.24 12.88
N ALA A 137 10.15 -6.47 13.39
CA ALA A 137 9.00 -7.38 13.33
C ALA A 137 7.80 -6.85 14.15
N SER A 138 8.05 -6.29 15.33
CA SER A 138 7.02 -5.64 16.14
C SER A 138 6.36 -4.47 15.41
N LEU A 139 7.15 -3.61 14.76
CA LEU A 139 6.64 -2.47 13.97
C LEU A 139 5.78 -2.93 12.79
N ILE A 140 6.15 -4.02 12.11
CA ILE A 140 5.30 -4.61 11.05
C ILE A 140 3.97 -5.09 11.65
N SER A 141 3.98 -5.73 12.82
CA SER A 141 2.76 -6.16 13.50
C SER A 141 1.84 -4.97 13.82
N GLU A 142 2.39 -3.84 14.28
CA GLU A 142 1.61 -2.63 14.55
C GLU A 142 1.04 -2.04 13.26
N LEU A 143 1.82 -1.97 12.19
CA LEU A 143 1.37 -1.51 10.87
C LEU A 143 0.25 -2.37 10.28
N LEU A 144 0.34 -3.70 10.43
CA LEU A 144 -0.69 -4.64 9.97
C LEU A 144 -1.99 -4.55 10.76
N LYS A 145 -1.92 -4.17 12.05
CA LYS A 145 -3.09 -3.95 12.91
C LYS A 145 -3.78 -2.63 12.64
N ALA A 146 -3.08 -1.64 12.09
CA ALA A 146 -3.67 -0.37 11.71
C ALA A 146 -4.64 -0.58 10.54
N MET A 147 -5.93 -0.46 10.82
CA MET A 147 -6.98 -0.65 9.81
C MET A 147 -7.22 0.63 9.00
N GLN A 148 -6.88 1.78 9.57
CA GLN A 148 -7.07 3.09 8.95
C GLN A 148 -5.76 3.90 8.97
N PRO A 149 -5.44 4.64 7.89
CA PRO A 149 -4.19 5.40 7.82
C PRO A 149 -3.96 6.40 8.95
N HIS A 150 -4.99 6.97 9.54
CA HIS A 150 -4.82 7.92 10.66
C HIS A 150 -4.21 7.27 11.92
N GLU A 151 -4.39 5.94 12.08
CA GLU A 151 -3.81 5.18 13.20
C GLU A 151 -2.27 5.12 13.11
N LEU A 152 -1.69 5.40 11.94
CA LEU A 152 -0.23 5.50 11.76
C LEU A 152 0.41 6.61 12.60
N ASN A 153 -0.38 7.55 13.11
CA ASN A 153 0.09 8.56 14.07
C ASN A 153 0.53 7.95 15.41
N GLU A 154 -0.07 6.82 15.77
CA GLU A 154 0.23 6.12 17.03
C GLU A 154 1.49 5.23 16.90
N ILE A 155 2.02 5.04 15.68
CA ILE A 155 3.18 4.20 15.42
C ILE A 155 4.42 5.08 15.23
N PRO A 156 5.23 5.31 16.29
CA PRO A 156 6.40 6.16 16.20
C PRO A 156 7.54 5.43 15.50
N MET A 157 7.93 5.91 14.33
CA MET A 157 9.09 5.42 13.60
C MET A 157 10.00 6.57 13.18
N ASN A 158 11.32 6.37 13.30
CA ASN A 158 12.28 7.27 12.71
C ASN A 158 12.57 6.88 11.24
N HIS A 159 13.32 7.72 10.52
CA HIS A 159 13.58 7.49 9.11
C HIS A 159 14.43 6.24 8.83
N LEU A 160 15.33 5.87 9.76
CA LEU A 160 16.16 4.67 9.61
C LEU A 160 15.33 3.40 9.72
N GLN A 161 14.42 3.34 10.70
CA GLN A 161 13.49 2.22 10.87
C GLN A 161 12.59 2.04 9.64
N ARG A 162 12.03 3.14 9.11
CA ARG A 162 11.22 3.07 7.88
C ARG A 162 12.01 2.54 6.69
N ARG A 163 13.24 3.03 6.52
CA ARG A 163 14.11 2.58 5.45
C ARG A 163 14.47 1.10 5.58
N GLU A 164 14.86 0.67 6.79
CA GLU A 164 15.19 -0.74 7.08
C GLU A 164 14.01 -1.66 6.75
N LEU A 165 12.80 -1.28 7.15
CA LEU A 165 11.59 -2.06 6.85
C LEU A 165 11.28 -2.12 5.35
N LEU A 166 11.41 -1.00 4.62
CA LEU A 166 11.20 -0.97 3.17
C LEU A 166 12.25 -1.78 2.39
N GLU A 167 13.49 -1.86 2.89
CA GLU A 167 14.56 -2.65 2.28
C GLU A 167 14.41 -4.16 2.59
N ALA A 168 13.75 -4.52 3.70
CA ALA A 168 13.56 -5.90 4.13
C ALA A 168 12.32 -6.58 3.51
N MET A 169 11.36 -5.79 3.02
CA MET A 169 10.12 -6.25 2.37
C MET A 169 10.30 -6.41 0.87
#